data_e6ddf034c022f64c1d8fe2a5cbc36d61
#
_entry.id   e6ddf034c022f64c1d8fe2a5cbc36d61
#
_cell.length_a   1.000
_cell.length_b   1.000
_cell.length_c   1.000
_cell.angle_alpha   90.00
_cell.angle_beta   90.00
_cell.angle_gamma   90.00
#
_symmetry.space_group_name_H-M   'P 1'
#
loop_
_entity.id
_entity.type
_entity.pdbx_description
1 polymer ?
#
loop_
_entity_poly.entity_id
_entity_poly.type
_entity_poly.pdbx_seq_one_letter_code
_entity_poly.pdbx_strand_id
1 'polypeptide(L)'
;MYIKYNNNNRILIKIDSYKIINPYIFRIYGDISTLKNQTGFSIYYEGDNVPTQKCSEYKYIYDIGENYIDYTNQNIIYYIYYIVNKDNYVTGIEITKKKDDNRVLCISGSGKKYEYYNDTNVYVDDNGCYNFKIISDKIENVSKEEKEMILKQKEIDKLIQAKNVKISELTETCQNIILNGVYYNGKHYAYNYSDQNNISNLVQMAKTTGMDVPYHADGELCHLYSPADIYAIYITEEMNVTQNTTYLNQLKAYVNTLKDIDSVNNITYGQELTGEYLKNLNNIMEHSQKIIEVLNAETSKITQ
;
A
#
# COMPACT_ATOMS: atom_id res chain seq x y z
N MET A 1 -4.54 -5.52 52.55
CA MET A 1 -3.23 -4.92 52.69
C MET A 1 -3.33 -3.44 52.35
N TYR A 2 -2.57 -2.60 53.00
CA TYR A 2 -2.69 -1.14 52.84
C TYR A 2 -1.30 -0.51 52.68
N ILE A 3 -1.27 0.58 51.91
CA ILE A 3 -0.10 1.46 51.82
C ILE A 3 -0.38 2.74 52.57
N LYS A 4 0.65 3.20 53.27
CA LYS A 4 0.72 4.51 53.89
C LYS A 4 1.88 5.28 53.31
N TYR A 5 1.59 6.42 52.67
CA TYR A 5 2.62 7.26 52.07
C TYR A 5 3.29 8.21 53.07
N ASN A 6 4.56 8.43 52.89
CA ASN A 6 5.34 9.29 53.78
C ASN A 6 4.84 10.75 53.81
N ASN A 7 4.26 11.21 52.70
CA ASN A 7 3.79 12.59 52.55
C ASN A 7 2.39 12.82 53.13
N ASN A 8 1.66 11.76 53.48
CA ASN A 8 0.32 11.86 54.01
C ASN A 8 0.05 10.72 55.00
N ASN A 9 0.45 10.93 56.23
CA ASN A 9 0.37 9.97 57.32
C ASN A 9 -1.05 9.57 57.74
N ARG A 10 -2.09 10.13 57.11
CA ARG A 10 -3.48 9.92 57.51
C ARG A 10 -4.29 9.05 56.58
N ILE A 11 -3.81 8.78 55.37
CA ILE A 11 -4.55 8.02 54.37
C ILE A 11 -3.91 6.65 54.20
N LEU A 12 -4.71 5.61 54.47
CA LEU A 12 -4.40 4.22 54.13
C LEU A 12 -5.07 3.91 52.78
N ILE A 13 -4.27 3.52 51.81
CA ILE A 13 -4.76 3.12 50.50
C ILE A 13 -4.72 1.59 50.41
N LYS A 14 -5.86 0.98 50.14
CA LYS A 14 -5.97 -0.47 49.95
C LYS A 14 -5.23 -0.88 48.67
N ILE A 15 -4.43 -1.94 48.78
CA ILE A 15 -3.73 -2.57 47.66
C ILE A 15 -4.09 -4.05 47.61
N ASP A 16 -3.96 -4.65 46.44
CA ASP A 16 -4.25 -6.08 46.23
C ASP A 16 -3.05 -6.94 46.69
N SER A 17 -1.87 -6.59 46.19
CA SER A 17 -0.63 -7.27 46.50
C SER A 17 0.58 -6.42 46.16
N TYR A 18 1.76 -6.91 46.50
CA TYR A 18 3.03 -6.33 46.06
C TYR A 18 4.07 -7.40 45.74
N LYS A 19 5.07 -7.02 44.93
CA LYS A 19 6.18 -7.88 44.55
C LYS A 19 7.48 -7.08 44.44
N ILE A 20 8.57 -7.59 45.02
CA ILE A 20 9.93 -7.08 44.75
C ILE A 20 10.37 -7.70 43.40
N ILE A 21 10.48 -6.88 42.37
CA ILE A 21 10.92 -7.32 41.03
C ILE A 21 12.44 -7.56 41.03
N ASN A 22 13.16 -6.59 41.61
CA ASN A 22 14.59 -6.68 41.85
C ASN A 22 14.97 -5.68 42.97
N PRO A 23 16.22 -5.59 43.42
CA PRO A 23 16.62 -4.67 44.50
C PRO A 23 16.30 -3.19 44.28
N TYR A 24 16.01 -2.81 43.02
CA TYR A 24 15.76 -1.42 42.64
C TYR A 24 14.31 -1.15 42.29
N ILE A 25 13.48 -2.20 42.02
CA ILE A 25 12.10 -2.06 41.55
C ILE A 25 11.15 -2.82 42.46
N PHE A 26 10.14 -2.09 42.95
CA PHE A 26 9.08 -2.57 43.82
C PHE A 26 7.74 -2.37 43.12
N ARG A 27 7.03 -3.46 42.84
CA ARG A 27 5.72 -3.46 42.18
C ARG A 27 4.58 -3.52 43.16
N ILE A 28 3.58 -2.65 42.99
CA ILE A 28 2.35 -2.65 43.77
C ILE A 28 1.18 -2.87 42.82
N TYR A 29 0.32 -3.79 43.17
CA TYR A 29 -0.91 -4.07 42.46
C TYR A 29 -2.10 -3.42 43.19
N GLY A 30 -2.99 -2.76 42.42
CA GLY A 30 -4.19 -2.10 42.97
C GLY A 30 -4.71 -1.02 42.04
N ASP A 31 -5.64 -0.22 42.54
CA ASP A 31 -6.21 0.90 41.82
C ASP A 31 -5.15 1.98 41.50
N ILE A 32 -4.76 2.05 40.24
CA ILE A 32 -3.75 2.96 39.74
C ILE A 32 -4.11 4.43 40.02
N SER A 33 -5.40 4.78 39.96
CA SER A 33 -5.85 6.15 40.20
C SER A 33 -5.48 6.66 41.59
N THR A 34 -5.47 5.77 42.54
CA THR A 34 -5.10 6.07 43.94
C THR A 34 -3.60 6.01 44.21
N LEU A 35 -2.87 5.20 43.42
CA LEU A 35 -1.43 4.94 43.59
C LEU A 35 -0.54 5.93 42.81
N LYS A 36 -0.99 6.42 41.70
CA LYS A 36 -0.23 7.11 40.65
C LYS A 36 0.56 8.36 41.11
N ASN A 37 0.12 9.02 42.18
CA ASN A 37 0.69 10.29 42.61
C ASN A 37 1.53 10.20 43.88
N GLN A 38 1.82 9.02 44.39
CA GLN A 38 2.37 8.80 45.71
C GLN A 38 3.73 8.11 45.63
N THR A 39 4.68 8.60 46.37
CA THR A 39 6.05 8.07 46.43
C THR A 39 6.56 8.02 47.88
N GLY A 40 7.42 7.04 48.16
CA GLY A 40 7.94 6.82 49.53
C GLY A 40 6.83 6.32 50.46
N PHE A 41 6.67 5.01 50.58
CA PHE A 41 5.54 4.39 51.25
C PHE A 41 5.99 3.33 52.26
N SER A 42 5.03 2.89 53.08
CA SER A 42 5.17 1.71 53.92
C SER A 42 3.95 0.82 53.77
N ILE A 43 4.12 -0.48 53.84
CA ILE A 43 3.08 -1.49 53.70
C ILE A 43 2.66 -2.02 55.05
N TYR A 44 1.35 -2.15 55.27
CA TYR A 44 0.74 -2.65 56.50
C TYR A 44 -0.25 -3.76 56.16
N TYR A 45 -0.35 -4.77 57.02
CA TYR A 45 -1.52 -5.63 57.08
C TYR A 45 -2.66 -4.99 57.89
N GLU A 46 -3.86 -5.47 57.70
CA GLU A 46 -5.04 -4.97 58.41
C GLU A 46 -4.88 -5.18 59.92
N GLY A 47 -5.01 -4.08 60.67
CA GLY A 47 -4.86 -4.11 62.13
C GLY A 47 -3.44 -3.85 62.64
N ASP A 48 -2.43 -3.80 61.80
CA ASP A 48 -1.05 -3.55 62.20
C ASP A 48 -0.79 -2.08 62.50
N ASN A 49 -0.12 -1.81 63.60
CA ASN A 49 0.39 -0.48 63.98
C ASN A 49 1.86 -0.24 63.53
N VAL A 50 2.52 -1.30 63.09
CA VAL A 50 3.91 -1.27 62.63
C VAL A 50 3.96 -1.72 61.18
N PRO A 51 4.70 -1.04 60.30
CA PRO A 51 4.79 -1.44 58.91
C PRO A 51 5.47 -2.78 58.77
N THR A 52 4.82 -3.68 57.99
CA THR A 52 5.39 -4.98 57.59
C THR A 52 6.59 -4.79 56.69
N GLN A 53 6.51 -3.80 55.79
CA GLN A 53 7.59 -3.45 54.88
C GLN A 53 7.76 -1.93 54.80
N LYS A 54 8.98 -1.43 55.06
CA LYS A 54 9.34 -0.03 54.88
C LYS A 54 9.92 0.13 53.49
N CYS A 55 9.33 1.04 52.68
CA CYS A 55 9.68 1.28 51.29
C CYS A 55 9.88 2.77 51.01
N SER A 56 10.41 3.49 52.01
CA SER A 56 10.61 4.95 51.94
C SER A 56 11.63 5.39 50.90
N GLU A 57 12.53 4.49 50.50
CA GLU A 57 13.53 4.70 49.48
C GLU A 57 12.96 4.66 48.06
N TYR A 58 11.82 4.01 47.83
CA TYR A 58 11.17 3.91 46.49
C TYR A 58 10.37 5.18 46.19
N LYS A 59 11.07 6.21 45.73
CA LYS A 59 10.55 7.57 45.56
C LYS A 59 10.13 7.91 44.18
N TYR A 60 10.47 7.10 43.19
CA TYR A 60 10.23 7.40 41.79
C TYR A 60 9.35 6.32 41.16
N ILE A 61 8.43 6.71 40.29
CA ILE A 61 7.65 5.79 39.46
C ILE A 61 8.55 5.35 38.33
N TYR A 62 8.66 4.03 38.15
CA TYR A 62 9.44 3.40 37.11
C TYR A 62 8.57 3.01 35.89
N ASP A 63 7.40 2.40 36.15
CA ASP A 63 6.47 1.92 35.14
C ASP A 63 5.04 1.90 35.69
N ILE A 64 4.04 1.98 34.80
CA ILE A 64 2.62 1.93 35.14
C ILE A 64 1.94 0.96 34.17
N GLY A 65 1.41 -0.14 34.68
CA GLY A 65 0.57 -1.07 33.94
C GLY A 65 -0.92 -0.84 34.16
N GLU A 66 -1.77 -1.74 33.67
CA GLU A 66 -3.22 -1.62 33.84
C GLU A 66 -3.67 -1.67 35.30
N ASN A 67 -3.04 -2.51 36.11
CA ASN A 67 -3.38 -2.73 37.52
C ASN A 67 -2.19 -2.74 38.46
N TYR A 68 -1.05 -2.17 38.05
CA TYR A 68 0.13 -2.08 38.88
C TYR A 68 0.91 -0.78 38.64
N ILE A 69 1.70 -0.41 39.64
CA ILE A 69 2.74 0.63 39.54
C ILE A 69 4.05 0.07 40.04
N ASP A 70 5.11 0.27 39.28
CA ASP A 70 6.48 0.00 39.68
C ASP A 70 7.13 1.26 40.21
N TYR A 71 7.62 1.16 41.43
CA TYR A 71 8.41 2.21 42.09
C TYR A 71 9.88 1.83 42.09
N THR A 72 10.77 2.83 41.96
CA THR A 72 12.21 2.62 42.01
C THR A 72 12.87 3.52 43.07
N ASN A 73 13.99 3.06 43.62
CA ASN A 73 14.83 3.82 44.54
C ASN A 73 15.89 4.64 43.81
N GLN A 74 15.97 4.55 42.49
CA GLN A 74 16.91 5.29 41.65
C GLN A 74 16.20 6.38 40.86
N ASN A 75 16.84 7.52 40.68
CA ASN A 75 16.34 8.56 39.79
C ASN A 75 16.62 8.15 38.35
N ILE A 76 15.61 7.61 37.69
CA ILE A 76 15.71 7.19 36.27
C ILE A 76 15.36 8.38 35.40
N ILE A 77 16.33 8.79 34.58
CA ILE A 77 16.15 9.82 33.58
C ILE A 77 15.61 9.16 32.32
N TYR A 78 14.51 9.73 31.81
CA TYR A 78 13.96 9.37 30.52
C TYR A 78 14.40 10.41 29.50
N TYR A 79 14.67 9.92 28.29
CA TYR A 79 14.93 10.73 27.10
C TYR A 79 13.79 10.53 26.13
N ILE A 80 13.19 11.62 25.67
CA ILE A 80 12.12 11.61 24.68
C ILE A 80 12.71 12.17 23.42
N TYR A 81 12.71 11.35 22.35
CA TYR A 81 13.23 11.72 21.05
C TYR A 81 12.11 11.85 20.05
N TYR A 82 12.25 12.77 19.10
CA TYR A 82 11.36 12.83 17.95
C TYR A 82 11.60 11.64 17.03
N ILE A 83 10.51 11.03 16.56
CA ILE A 83 10.52 10.06 15.46
C ILE A 83 10.25 10.85 14.19
N VAL A 84 11.12 10.70 13.19
CA VAL A 84 10.98 11.37 11.89
C VAL A 84 10.89 10.36 10.77
N ASN A 85 10.17 10.73 9.70
CA ASN A 85 10.17 9.96 8.46
C ASN A 85 11.42 10.29 7.63
N LYS A 86 11.54 9.69 6.43
CA LYS A 86 12.66 9.90 5.50
C LYS A 86 12.84 11.36 5.05
N ASP A 87 11.78 12.17 5.14
CA ASP A 87 11.75 13.57 4.71
C ASP A 87 11.88 14.54 5.90
N ASN A 88 12.30 14.02 7.09
CA ASN A 88 12.50 14.73 8.35
C ASN A 88 11.23 15.32 8.98
N TYR A 89 10.03 14.93 8.56
CA TYR A 89 8.81 15.31 9.27
C TYR A 89 8.64 14.49 10.54
N VAL A 90 8.22 15.15 11.62
CA VAL A 90 7.99 14.51 12.91
C VAL A 90 6.67 13.71 12.84
N THR A 91 6.79 12.41 13.09
CA THR A 91 5.66 11.47 13.08
C THR A 91 5.22 11.04 14.47
N GLY A 92 6.04 11.31 15.48
CA GLY A 92 5.77 10.93 16.85
C GLY A 92 6.97 11.14 17.75
N ILE A 93 6.94 10.48 18.89
CA ILE A 93 8.04 10.45 19.86
C ILE A 93 8.35 9.02 20.32
N GLU A 94 9.56 8.82 20.77
CA GLU A 94 9.98 7.61 21.45
C GLU A 94 10.57 7.95 22.81
N ILE A 95 10.21 7.17 23.82
CA ILE A 95 10.68 7.33 25.20
C ILE A 95 11.68 6.22 25.51
N THR A 96 12.87 6.59 25.90
CA THR A 96 13.93 5.63 26.24
C THR A 96 14.66 6.04 27.53
N LYS A 97 15.27 5.06 28.19
CA LYS A 97 16.15 5.28 29.36
C LYS A 97 17.62 5.45 28.96
N LYS A 98 17.93 5.20 27.67
CA LYS A 98 19.28 5.33 27.14
C LYS A 98 19.39 6.61 26.33
N LYS A 99 20.40 7.41 26.62
CA LYS A 99 20.74 8.58 25.81
C LYS A 99 21.26 8.15 24.45
N ASP A 100 20.78 8.81 23.40
CA ASP A 100 21.23 8.64 22.02
C ASP A 100 21.56 10.01 21.41
N ASP A 101 22.84 10.27 21.24
CA ASP A 101 23.34 11.56 20.77
C ASP A 101 23.15 11.77 19.25
N ASN A 102 22.71 10.72 18.50
CA ASN A 102 22.39 10.79 17.07
C ASN A 102 20.94 11.16 16.78
N ARG A 103 20.14 11.38 17.81
CA ARG A 103 18.70 11.66 17.68
C ARG A 103 18.36 13.02 18.24
N VAL A 104 17.36 13.67 17.64
CA VAL A 104 16.91 14.98 18.12
C VAL A 104 16.09 14.81 19.40
N LEU A 105 16.65 15.32 20.49
CA LEU A 105 16.05 15.26 21.82
C LEU A 105 14.87 16.24 21.92
N CYS A 106 13.68 15.72 22.23
CA CYS A 106 12.52 16.53 22.55
C CYS A 106 12.61 17.08 23.98
N ILE A 107 12.80 16.16 24.93
CA ILE A 107 12.91 16.50 26.35
C ILE A 107 13.70 15.41 27.11
N SER A 108 14.40 15.80 28.16
CA SER A 108 14.95 14.87 29.15
C SER A 108 14.42 15.22 30.53
N GLY A 109 14.17 14.22 31.36
CA GLY A 109 13.69 14.43 32.71
C GLY A 109 13.34 13.15 33.45
N SER A 110 13.00 13.28 34.71
CA SER A 110 12.49 12.21 35.56
C SER A 110 10.98 12.33 35.74
N GLY A 111 10.26 11.21 35.66
CA GLY A 111 8.83 11.15 35.99
C GLY A 111 7.88 11.63 34.91
N LYS A 112 6.65 11.82 35.25
CA LYS A 112 5.36 11.92 34.56
C LYS A 112 5.20 12.76 33.27
N LYS A 113 6.17 13.44 32.74
CA LYS A 113 5.98 14.36 31.59
C LYS A 113 5.69 13.68 30.28
N TYR A 114 5.94 12.37 30.13
CA TYR A 114 5.70 11.65 28.86
C TYR A 114 4.22 11.51 28.47
N GLU A 115 3.28 11.62 29.40
CA GLU A 115 1.83 11.53 29.10
C GLU A 115 1.35 12.66 28.18
N TYR A 116 1.98 13.82 28.22
CA TYR A 116 1.63 14.98 27.39
C TYR A 116 2.03 14.86 25.91
N TYR A 117 2.97 13.99 25.58
CA TYR A 117 3.54 13.88 24.24
C TYR A 117 3.02 12.70 23.44
N ASN A 118 2.11 11.92 24.03
CA ASN A 118 1.59 10.70 23.40
C ASN A 118 0.35 10.97 22.52
N ASP A 119 -0.09 12.22 22.41
CA ASP A 119 -1.19 12.59 21.51
C ASP A 119 -0.66 12.71 20.07
N THR A 120 -0.96 11.72 19.24
CA THR A 120 -0.56 11.69 17.83
C THR A 120 -1.17 12.84 17.02
N ASN A 121 -2.28 13.43 17.46
CA ASN A 121 -2.94 14.55 16.80
C ASN A 121 -2.10 15.84 16.83
N VAL A 122 -1.09 15.90 17.70
CA VAL A 122 -0.15 17.04 17.74
C VAL A 122 0.77 17.05 16.52
N TYR A 123 1.12 15.87 15.97
CA TYR A 123 2.12 15.75 14.91
C TYR A 123 1.54 15.77 13.50
N VAL A 124 0.26 15.44 13.38
CA VAL A 124 -0.46 15.39 12.11
C VAL A 124 -1.79 16.13 12.29
N ASP A 125 -2.15 16.99 11.34
CA ASP A 125 -3.44 17.69 11.35
C ASP A 125 -4.58 16.83 10.76
N ASP A 126 -5.81 17.35 10.81
CA ASP A 126 -7.01 16.65 10.32
C ASP A 126 -6.95 16.30 8.82
N ASN A 127 -6.10 16.97 8.05
CA ASN A 127 -5.87 16.70 6.62
C ASN A 127 -4.74 15.70 6.40
N GLY A 128 -4.16 15.16 7.47
CA GLY A 128 -3.04 14.22 7.41
C GLY A 128 -1.72 14.88 6.99
N CYS A 129 -1.55 16.20 7.20
CA CYS A 129 -0.29 16.88 7.00
C CYS A 129 0.49 16.96 8.31
N TYR A 130 1.81 16.83 8.22
CA TYR A 130 2.70 16.96 9.36
C TYR A 130 2.72 18.40 9.87
N ASN A 131 2.72 18.58 11.20
CA ASN A 131 2.78 19.87 11.85
C ASN A 131 4.21 20.36 12.07
N PHE A 132 5.17 19.43 12.19
CA PHE A 132 6.54 19.73 12.53
C PHE A 132 7.53 18.98 11.64
N LYS A 133 8.69 19.58 11.43
CA LYS A 133 9.86 18.98 10.78
C LYS A 133 11.14 19.28 11.56
N ILE A 134 12.17 18.50 11.34
CA ILE A 134 13.51 18.74 11.91
C ILE A 134 14.39 19.37 10.85
N ILE A 135 14.95 20.53 11.16
CA ILE A 135 15.94 21.24 10.34
C ILE A 135 17.13 21.57 11.22
N SER A 136 18.34 21.13 10.84
CA SER A 136 19.57 21.38 11.59
C SER A 136 19.43 21.08 13.10
N ASP A 137 18.89 19.90 13.41
CA ASP A 137 18.65 19.38 14.77
C ASP A 137 17.65 20.21 15.62
N LYS A 138 16.84 21.03 14.96
CA LYS A 138 15.79 21.81 15.62
C LYS A 138 14.42 21.45 15.05
N ILE A 139 13.42 21.43 15.94
CA ILE A 139 12.04 21.29 15.53
C ILE A 139 11.52 22.64 15.03
N GLU A 140 10.89 22.61 13.84
CA GLU A 140 10.25 23.78 13.24
C GLU A 140 8.81 23.43 12.83
N ASN A 141 7.95 24.43 12.82
CA ASN A 141 6.59 24.26 12.29
C ASN A 141 6.65 24.14 10.77
N VAL A 142 5.88 23.22 10.22
CA VAL A 142 5.64 23.14 8.78
C VAL A 142 4.77 24.31 8.37
N SER A 143 5.22 25.10 7.40
CA SER A 143 4.48 26.29 6.97
C SER A 143 3.16 25.93 6.26
N LYS A 144 2.25 26.88 6.19
CA LYS A 144 0.97 26.69 5.49
C LYS A 144 1.20 26.37 4.01
N GLU A 145 2.10 27.08 3.37
CA GLU A 145 2.45 26.90 1.97
C GLU A 145 3.03 25.49 1.71
N GLU A 146 3.89 25.02 2.61
CA GLU A 146 4.45 23.67 2.52
C GLU A 146 3.38 22.59 2.69
N LYS A 147 2.44 22.77 3.62
CA LYS A 147 1.29 21.87 3.78
C LYS A 147 0.40 21.84 2.53
N GLU A 148 0.12 22.99 1.93
CA GLU A 148 -0.64 23.09 0.67
C GLU A 148 0.08 22.35 -0.48
N MET A 149 1.40 22.45 -0.57
CA MET A 149 2.19 21.68 -1.55
C MET A 149 2.11 20.16 -1.30
N ILE A 150 2.20 19.74 -0.04
CA ILE A 150 2.09 18.31 0.34
C ILE A 150 0.69 17.77 -0.04
N LEU A 151 -0.38 18.52 0.24
CA LEU A 151 -1.74 18.12 -0.12
C LEU A 151 -1.91 18.00 -1.64
N LYS A 152 -1.44 19.00 -2.36
CA LYS A 152 -1.47 18.98 -3.83
C LYS A 152 -0.71 17.81 -4.42
N GLN A 153 0.47 17.48 -3.86
CA GLN A 153 1.23 16.32 -4.30
C GLN A 153 0.49 15.01 -4.02
N LYS A 154 -0.15 14.88 -2.86
CA LYS A 154 -0.99 13.71 -2.53
C LYS A 154 -2.16 13.53 -3.51
N GLU A 155 -2.79 14.62 -3.96
CA GLU A 155 -3.86 14.56 -4.96
C GLU A 155 -3.33 14.10 -6.33
N ILE A 156 -2.18 14.62 -6.74
CA ILE A 156 -1.48 14.19 -7.97
C ILE A 156 -1.14 12.69 -7.89
N ASP A 157 -0.57 12.25 -6.77
CA ASP A 157 -0.18 10.84 -6.58
C ASP A 157 -1.41 9.91 -6.62
N LYS A 158 -2.53 10.31 -6.02
CA LYS A 158 -3.81 9.56 -6.10
C LYS A 158 -4.32 9.47 -7.53
N LEU A 159 -4.24 10.55 -8.30
CA LEU A 159 -4.64 10.54 -9.72
C LEU A 159 -3.74 9.62 -10.55
N ILE A 160 -2.43 9.67 -10.33
CA ILE A 160 -1.47 8.77 -11.02
C ILE A 160 -1.78 7.31 -10.67
N GLN A 161 -2.03 7.02 -9.40
CA GLN A 161 -2.39 5.67 -8.96
C GLN A 161 -3.69 5.18 -9.62
N ALA A 162 -4.74 6.02 -9.65
CA ALA A 162 -6.00 5.69 -10.32
C ALA A 162 -5.79 5.39 -11.81
N LYS A 163 -4.99 6.21 -12.52
CA LYS A 163 -4.64 5.96 -13.93
C LYS A 163 -3.93 4.62 -14.12
N ASN A 164 -2.95 4.31 -13.28
CA ASN A 164 -2.19 3.06 -13.37
C ASN A 164 -3.10 1.84 -13.17
N VAL A 165 -3.99 1.89 -12.17
CA VAL A 165 -4.97 0.83 -11.92
C VAL A 165 -5.88 0.66 -13.14
N LYS A 166 -6.45 1.75 -13.65
CA LYS A 166 -7.34 1.73 -14.81
C LYS A 166 -6.64 1.18 -16.08
N ILE A 167 -5.42 1.61 -16.36
CA ILE A 167 -4.61 1.11 -17.47
C ILE A 167 -4.34 -0.39 -17.34
N SER A 168 -4.14 -0.89 -16.12
CA SER A 168 -3.98 -2.32 -15.87
C SER A 168 -5.26 -3.10 -16.19
N GLU A 169 -6.43 -2.64 -15.71
CA GLU A 169 -7.75 -3.23 -16.00
C GLU A 169 -8.04 -3.28 -17.51
N LEU A 170 -7.79 -2.17 -18.21
CA LEU A 170 -7.98 -2.09 -19.66
C LEU A 170 -7.03 -3.03 -20.42
N THR A 171 -5.81 -3.18 -19.93
CA THR A 171 -4.81 -4.08 -20.53
C THR A 171 -5.21 -5.53 -20.36
N GLU A 172 -5.67 -5.91 -19.17
CA GLU A 172 -6.18 -7.26 -18.91
C GLU A 172 -7.40 -7.59 -19.78
N THR A 173 -8.34 -6.66 -19.89
CA THR A 173 -9.51 -6.81 -20.77
C THR A 173 -9.11 -7.02 -22.22
N CYS A 174 -8.19 -6.22 -22.76
CA CYS A 174 -7.65 -6.37 -24.10
C CYS A 174 -7.00 -7.74 -24.31
N GLN A 175 -6.16 -8.16 -23.38
CA GLN A 175 -5.51 -9.47 -23.45
C GLN A 175 -6.53 -10.61 -23.46
N ASN A 176 -7.55 -10.55 -22.60
CA ASN A 176 -8.60 -11.56 -22.55
C ASN A 176 -9.37 -11.65 -23.88
N ILE A 177 -9.67 -10.51 -24.52
CA ILE A 177 -10.33 -10.48 -25.85
C ILE A 177 -9.43 -11.14 -26.90
N ILE A 178 -8.15 -10.81 -26.93
CA ILE A 178 -7.19 -11.39 -27.88
C ILE A 178 -7.06 -12.90 -27.67
N LEU A 179 -6.84 -13.32 -26.42
CA LEU A 179 -6.64 -14.73 -26.09
C LEU A 179 -7.92 -15.59 -26.30
N ASN A 180 -9.10 -14.97 -26.20
CA ASN A 180 -10.35 -15.63 -26.54
C ASN A 180 -10.45 -15.99 -28.02
N GLY A 181 -9.73 -15.27 -28.90
CA GLY A 181 -9.64 -15.56 -30.31
C GLY A 181 -10.82 -15.05 -31.12
N VAL A 182 -11.13 -15.73 -32.25
CA VAL A 182 -12.09 -15.27 -33.26
C VAL A 182 -13.04 -16.36 -33.74
N TYR A 183 -14.08 -15.92 -34.39
CA TYR A 183 -14.96 -16.82 -35.19
C TYR A 183 -14.60 -16.73 -36.66
N TYR A 184 -14.41 -17.89 -37.28
CA TYR A 184 -14.25 -18.03 -38.73
C TYR A 184 -15.14 -19.15 -39.24
N ASN A 185 -15.95 -18.87 -40.29
CA ASN A 185 -16.94 -19.80 -40.85
C ASN A 185 -17.85 -20.46 -39.81
N GLY A 186 -18.27 -19.69 -38.78
CA GLY A 186 -19.17 -20.15 -37.72
C GLY A 186 -18.51 -21.01 -36.63
N LYS A 187 -17.20 -21.24 -36.69
CA LYS A 187 -16.41 -21.96 -35.69
C LYS A 187 -15.53 -21.02 -34.92
N HIS A 188 -15.33 -21.34 -33.64
CA HIS A 188 -14.47 -20.57 -32.74
C HIS A 188 -13.03 -21.11 -32.70
N TYR A 189 -12.07 -20.22 -32.74
CA TYR A 189 -10.65 -20.51 -32.66
C TYR A 189 -10.04 -19.66 -31.56
N ALA A 190 -9.60 -20.27 -30.44
CA ALA A 190 -8.91 -19.59 -29.39
C ALA A 190 -7.49 -19.20 -29.84
N TYR A 191 -6.98 -18.09 -29.30
CA TYR A 191 -5.69 -17.54 -29.69
C TYR A 191 -4.77 -17.35 -28.50
N ASN A 192 -4.69 -18.38 -27.66
CA ASN A 192 -3.74 -18.36 -26.54
C ASN A 192 -2.29 -18.44 -27.07
N TYR A 193 -1.31 -18.23 -26.18
CA TYR A 193 0.11 -18.12 -26.60
C TYR A 193 0.64 -19.36 -27.35
N SER A 194 0.12 -20.56 -27.05
CA SER A 194 0.48 -21.78 -27.80
C SER A 194 -0.14 -21.80 -29.18
N ASP A 195 -1.40 -21.34 -29.30
CA ASP A 195 -2.11 -21.29 -30.58
C ASP A 195 -1.49 -20.28 -31.54
N GLN A 196 -1.04 -19.11 -31.03
CA GLN A 196 -0.34 -18.09 -31.82
C GLN A 196 0.90 -18.68 -32.50
N ASN A 197 1.72 -19.41 -31.75
CA ASN A 197 2.92 -20.06 -32.31
C ASN A 197 2.56 -21.19 -33.26
N ASN A 198 1.55 -22.01 -32.90
CA ASN A 198 1.14 -23.16 -33.66
C ASN A 198 0.59 -22.76 -35.03
N ILE A 199 -0.38 -21.84 -35.09
CA ILE A 199 -1.01 -21.40 -36.35
C ILE A 199 0.01 -20.68 -37.24
N SER A 200 0.90 -19.87 -36.69
CA SER A 200 1.98 -19.21 -37.46
C SER A 200 2.89 -20.22 -38.15
N ASN A 201 3.28 -21.28 -37.45
CA ASN A 201 4.08 -22.35 -38.01
C ASN A 201 3.31 -23.13 -39.10
N LEU A 202 2.04 -23.46 -38.86
CA LEU A 202 1.21 -24.16 -39.84
C LEU A 202 1.00 -23.34 -41.13
N VAL A 203 0.83 -22.04 -41.00
CA VAL A 203 0.75 -21.12 -42.16
C VAL A 203 2.06 -21.17 -42.96
N GLN A 204 3.22 -21.17 -42.33
CA GLN A 204 4.50 -21.29 -43.02
C GLN A 204 4.68 -22.65 -43.73
N MET A 205 4.27 -23.73 -43.06
CA MET A 205 4.29 -25.07 -43.65
C MET A 205 3.37 -25.14 -44.88
N ALA A 206 2.14 -24.68 -44.73
CA ALA A 206 1.16 -24.67 -45.84
C ALA A 206 1.65 -23.82 -47.02
N LYS A 207 2.19 -22.62 -46.78
CA LYS A 207 2.79 -21.79 -47.84
C LYS A 207 3.97 -22.44 -48.56
N THR A 208 4.83 -23.15 -47.83
CA THR A 208 6.04 -23.75 -48.40
C THR A 208 5.72 -25.00 -49.20
N THR A 209 4.75 -25.80 -48.75
CA THR A 209 4.48 -27.12 -49.33
C THR A 209 3.30 -27.12 -50.28
N GLY A 210 2.39 -26.17 -50.19
CA GLY A 210 1.10 -26.17 -50.89
C GLY A 210 0.12 -27.24 -50.37
N MET A 211 0.44 -27.91 -49.26
CA MET A 211 -0.34 -29.02 -48.72
C MET A 211 -1.26 -28.58 -47.59
N ASP A 212 -2.33 -29.33 -47.39
CA ASP A 212 -3.23 -29.19 -46.25
C ASP A 212 -2.50 -29.50 -44.94
N VAL A 213 -2.82 -28.75 -43.87
CA VAL A 213 -2.20 -28.85 -42.54
C VAL A 213 -3.24 -29.22 -41.47
N PRO A 214 -2.86 -30.01 -40.47
CA PRO A 214 -3.77 -30.40 -39.41
C PRO A 214 -4.01 -29.25 -38.42
N TYR A 215 -5.27 -28.88 -38.22
CA TYR A 215 -5.70 -27.90 -37.23
C TYR A 215 -7.07 -28.24 -36.66
N HIS A 216 -7.59 -27.50 -35.68
CA HIS A 216 -8.93 -27.71 -35.13
C HIS A 216 -9.55 -26.39 -34.64
N ALA A 217 -10.87 -26.30 -34.72
CA ALA A 217 -11.65 -25.34 -33.97
C ALA A 217 -11.85 -25.83 -32.53
N ASP A 218 -12.20 -24.94 -31.60
CA ASP A 218 -12.40 -25.26 -30.20
C ASP A 218 -13.47 -26.33 -30.02
N GLY A 219 -13.13 -27.37 -29.27
CA GLY A 219 -14.02 -28.48 -28.96
C GLY A 219 -14.23 -29.47 -30.15
N GLU A 220 -13.55 -29.28 -31.27
CA GLU A 220 -13.63 -30.18 -32.43
C GLU A 220 -12.42 -31.10 -32.52
N LEU A 221 -12.58 -32.17 -33.30
CA LEU A 221 -11.47 -33.03 -33.71
C LEU A 221 -10.56 -32.30 -34.69
N CYS A 222 -9.28 -32.71 -34.72
CA CYS A 222 -8.31 -32.19 -35.65
C CYS A 222 -8.70 -32.60 -37.10
N HIS A 223 -8.71 -31.65 -38.02
CA HIS A 223 -9.01 -31.83 -39.46
C HIS A 223 -7.87 -31.27 -40.31
N LEU A 224 -7.85 -31.62 -41.58
CA LEU A 224 -6.96 -31.02 -42.57
C LEU A 224 -7.59 -29.71 -43.08
N TYR A 225 -6.86 -28.63 -42.96
CA TYR A 225 -7.21 -27.30 -43.46
C TYR A 225 -6.39 -26.97 -44.70
N SER A 226 -7.05 -26.48 -45.74
CA SER A 226 -6.34 -26.00 -46.91
C SER A 226 -5.40 -24.82 -46.60
N PRO A 227 -4.35 -24.58 -47.40
CA PRO A 227 -3.50 -23.41 -47.24
C PRO A 227 -4.30 -22.08 -47.20
N ALA A 228 -5.39 -21.97 -47.93
CA ALA A 228 -6.25 -20.80 -47.93
C ALA A 228 -7.02 -20.64 -46.62
N ASP A 229 -7.59 -21.74 -46.06
CA ASP A 229 -8.37 -21.69 -44.82
C ASP A 229 -7.49 -21.38 -43.60
N ILE A 230 -6.36 -22.09 -43.47
CA ILE A 230 -5.45 -21.85 -42.31
C ILE A 230 -4.90 -20.43 -42.35
N TYR A 231 -4.61 -19.90 -43.53
CA TYR A 231 -4.19 -18.53 -43.71
C TYR A 231 -5.29 -17.52 -43.38
N ALA A 232 -6.54 -17.77 -43.79
CA ALA A 232 -7.66 -16.90 -43.48
C ALA A 232 -7.93 -16.82 -41.95
N ILE A 233 -7.86 -17.96 -41.24
CA ILE A 233 -7.97 -18.00 -39.77
C ILE A 233 -6.85 -17.14 -39.15
N TYR A 234 -5.61 -17.37 -39.53
CA TYR A 234 -4.45 -16.63 -39.04
C TYR A 234 -4.59 -15.11 -39.23
N ILE A 235 -5.00 -14.69 -40.46
CA ILE A 235 -5.19 -13.27 -40.74
C ILE A 235 -6.31 -12.66 -39.90
N THR A 236 -7.40 -13.40 -39.66
CA THR A 236 -8.50 -12.93 -38.82
C THR A 236 -8.03 -12.73 -37.37
N GLU A 237 -7.20 -13.62 -36.85
CA GLU A 237 -6.59 -13.52 -35.54
C GLU A 237 -5.63 -12.32 -35.45
N GLU A 238 -4.72 -12.15 -36.41
CA GLU A 238 -3.79 -11.03 -36.48
C GLU A 238 -4.50 -9.67 -36.56
N MET A 239 -5.64 -9.62 -37.29
CA MET A 239 -6.49 -8.42 -37.30
C MET A 239 -7.10 -8.14 -35.93
N ASN A 240 -7.59 -9.17 -35.24
CA ASN A 240 -8.12 -9.03 -33.89
C ASN A 240 -7.05 -8.50 -32.93
N VAL A 241 -5.84 -9.03 -33.00
CA VAL A 241 -4.68 -8.51 -32.21
C VAL A 241 -4.40 -7.05 -32.54
N THR A 242 -4.27 -6.73 -33.83
CA THR A 242 -3.93 -5.37 -34.29
C THR A 242 -4.99 -4.36 -33.87
N GLN A 243 -6.28 -4.70 -34.05
CA GLN A 243 -7.39 -3.84 -33.67
C GLN A 243 -7.41 -3.57 -32.16
N ASN A 244 -7.36 -4.63 -31.35
CA ASN A 244 -7.45 -4.50 -29.90
C ASN A 244 -6.23 -3.81 -29.29
N THR A 245 -5.01 -4.13 -29.75
CA THR A 245 -3.80 -3.47 -29.26
C THR A 245 -3.73 -2.00 -29.66
N THR A 246 -4.13 -1.67 -30.89
CA THR A 246 -4.19 -0.28 -31.34
C THR A 246 -5.22 0.52 -30.56
N TYR A 247 -6.44 -0.05 -30.42
CA TYR A 247 -7.50 0.57 -29.62
C TYR A 247 -7.05 0.80 -28.17
N LEU A 248 -6.46 -0.21 -27.51
CA LEU A 248 -5.94 -0.08 -26.14
C LEU A 248 -4.91 1.05 -26.04
N ASN A 249 -4.00 1.17 -27.00
CA ASN A 249 -2.97 2.22 -26.97
C ASN A 249 -3.58 3.63 -27.07
N GLN A 250 -4.62 3.81 -27.91
CA GLN A 250 -5.35 5.08 -27.98
C GLN A 250 -6.08 5.36 -26.65
N LEU A 251 -6.71 4.34 -26.08
CA LEU A 251 -7.43 4.49 -24.81
C LEU A 251 -6.49 4.81 -23.64
N LYS A 252 -5.32 4.17 -23.56
CA LYS A 252 -4.26 4.50 -22.58
C LYS A 252 -3.77 5.95 -22.73
N ALA A 253 -3.56 6.39 -23.96
CA ALA A 253 -3.17 7.77 -24.24
C ALA A 253 -4.24 8.75 -23.75
N TYR A 254 -5.52 8.45 -24.01
CA TYR A 254 -6.65 9.25 -23.52
C TYR A 254 -6.70 9.28 -22.00
N VAL A 255 -6.63 8.14 -21.30
CA VAL A 255 -6.59 8.07 -19.81
C VAL A 255 -5.50 8.97 -19.24
N ASN A 256 -4.33 9.00 -19.87
CA ASN A 256 -3.22 9.81 -19.39
C ASN A 256 -3.48 11.33 -19.46
N THR A 257 -4.39 11.80 -20.32
CA THR A 257 -4.76 13.22 -20.42
C THR A 257 -5.76 13.67 -19.36
N LEU A 258 -6.49 12.75 -18.75
CA LEU A 258 -7.52 13.06 -17.75
C LEU A 258 -6.91 13.74 -16.51
N LYS A 259 -7.69 14.63 -15.88
CA LYS A 259 -7.21 15.49 -14.79
C LYS A 259 -7.86 15.19 -13.44
N ASP A 260 -8.86 14.32 -13.40
CA ASP A 260 -9.57 13.94 -12.20
C ASP A 260 -9.83 12.42 -12.14
N ILE A 261 -10.00 11.91 -10.93
CA ILE A 261 -10.14 10.49 -10.65
C ILE A 261 -11.49 9.94 -11.17
N ASP A 262 -12.56 10.71 -11.09
CA ASP A 262 -13.89 10.27 -11.51
C ASP A 262 -13.92 10.04 -13.02
N SER A 263 -13.34 10.96 -13.80
CA SER A 263 -13.16 10.79 -15.24
C SER A 263 -12.34 9.54 -15.55
N VAL A 264 -11.26 9.27 -14.81
CA VAL A 264 -10.45 8.05 -15.00
C VAL A 264 -11.26 6.79 -14.69
N ASN A 265 -12.00 6.77 -13.59
CA ASN A 265 -12.78 5.60 -13.15
C ASN A 265 -13.91 5.25 -14.13
N ASN A 266 -14.49 6.25 -14.79
CA ASN A 266 -15.59 6.08 -15.76
C ASN A 266 -15.15 5.50 -17.11
N ILE A 267 -13.84 5.38 -17.38
CA ILE A 267 -13.35 4.78 -18.61
C ILE A 267 -13.65 3.27 -18.63
N THR A 268 -14.19 2.81 -19.74
CA THR A 268 -14.48 1.38 -19.98
C THR A 268 -13.86 0.92 -21.29
N TYR A 269 -13.46 -0.35 -21.35
CA TYR A 269 -13.00 -0.95 -22.61
C TYR A 269 -14.20 -1.10 -23.57
N GLY A 270 -14.01 -0.72 -24.83
CA GLY A 270 -15.07 -0.73 -25.84
C GLY A 270 -15.84 0.59 -25.98
N GLN A 271 -15.55 1.60 -25.13
CA GLN A 271 -16.14 2.93 -25.33
C GLN A 271 -15.70 3.56 -26.65
N GLU A 272 -16.55 4.42 -27.22
CA GLU A 272 -16.23 5.16 -28.44
C GLU A 272 -15.07 6.13 -28.22
N LEU A 273 -14.05 6.04 -29.06
CA LEU A 273 -12.97 7.02 -29.10
C LEU A 273 -13.41 8.23 -29.93
N THR A 274 -12.87 9.41 -29.62
CA THR A 274 -13.18 10.66 -30.31
C THR A 274 -11.91 11.40 -30.69
N GLY A 275 -12.04 12.44 -31.53
CA GLY A 275 -10.96 13.35 -31.87
C GLY A 275 -9.75 12.66 -32.50
N GLU A 276 -8.56 13.01 -32.03
CA GLU A 276 -7.30 12.46 -32.57
C GLU A 276 -7.12 10.96 -32.30
N TYR A 277 -7.68 10.43 -31.22
CA TYR A 277 -7.58 9.02 -30.86
C TYR A 277 -8.34 8.15 -31.86
N LEU A 278 -9.56 8.52 -32.21
CA LEU A 278 -10.36 7.84 -33.22
C LEU A 278 -9.70 7.96 -34.62
N LYS A 279 -9.24 9.16 -34.98
CA LYS A 279 -8.55 9.39 -36.24
C LYS A 279 -7.31 8.51 -36.39
N ASN A 280 -6.51 8.41 -35.35
CA ASN A 280 -5.30 7.58 -35.36
C ASN A 280 -5.64 6.08 -35.43
N LEU A 281 -6.65 5.62 -34.68
CA LEU A 281 -7.14 4.25 -34.76
C LEU A 281 -7.54 3.92 -36.21
N ASN A 282 -8.39 4.74 -36.82
CA ASN A 282 -8.88 4.52 -38.18
C ASN A 282 -7.75 4.50 -39.22
N ASN A 283 -6.80 5.40 -39.13
CA ASN A 283 -5.64 5.43 -40.04
C ASN A 283 -4.81 4.14 -39.97
N ILE A 284 -4.58 3.62 -38.76
CA ILE A 284 -3.81 2.38 -38.56
C ILE A 284 -4.60 1.19 -39.09
N MET A 285 -5.89 1.13 -38.79
CA MET A 285 -6.77 0.04 -39.28
C MET A 285 -6.88 0.04 -40.79
N GLU A 286 -7.03 1.21 -41.43
CA GLU A 286 -7.02 1.34 -42.90
C GLU A 286 -5.70 0.83 -43.52
N HIS A 287 -4.57 1.17 -42.89
CA HIS A 287 -3.26 0.70 -43.35
C HIS A 287 -3.13 -0.83 -43.19
N SER A 288 -3.57 -1.37 -42.04
CA SER A 288 -3.55 -2.83 -41.79
C SER A 288 -4.40 -3.56 -42.83
N GLN A 289 -5.57 -3.03 -43.18
CA GLN A 289 -6.44 -3.61 -44.24
C GLN A 289 -5.72 -3.66 -45.58
N LYS A 290 -5.00 -2.62 -45.99
CA LYS A 290 -4.22 -2.61 -47.23
C LYS A 290 -3.11 -3.66 -47.23
N ILE A 291 -2.45 -3.88 -46.12
CA ILE A 291 -1.45 -4.96 -45.97
C ILE A 291 -2.09 -6.32 -46.23
N ILE A 292 -3.28 -6.58 -45.64
CA ILE A 292 -3.99 -7.83 -45.81
C ILE A 292 -4.42 -8.05 -47.24
N GLU A 293 -4.89 -7.03 -47.93
CA GLU A 293 -5.25 -7.11 -49.35
C GLU A 293 -4.05 -7.55 -50.21
N VAL A 294 -2.85 -6.98 -49.95
CA VAL A 294 -1.61 -7.38 -50.64
C VAL A 294 -1.28 -8.84 -50.34
N LEU A 295 -1.34 -9.25 -49.07
CA LEU A 295 -1.03 -10.61 -48.66
C LEU A 295 -2.01 -11.63 -49.24
N ASN A 296 -3.30 -11.33 -49.33
CA ASN A 296 -4.31 -12.18 -49.94
C ASN A 296 -4.10 -12.34 -51.45
N ALA A 297 -3.71 -11.26 -52.12
CA ALA A 297 -3.37 -11.29 -53.55
C ALA A 297 -2.14 -12.18 -53.84
N GLU A 298 -1.16 -12.20 -52.96
CA GLU A 298 0.01 -13.08 -53.06
C GLU A 298 -0.35 -14.55 -52.79
N THR A 299 -1.17 -14.81 -51.78
CA THR A 299 -1.61 -16.17 -51.42
C THR A 299 -2.42 -16.81 -52.57
N SER A 300 -3.24 -16.02 -53.25
CA SER A 300 -4.02 -16.51 -54.42
C SER A 300 -3.15 -16.93 -55.62
N LYS A 301 -1.89 -16.45 -55.70
CA LYS A 301 -0.92 -16.86 -56.73
C LYS A 301 -0.23 -18.18 -56.43
N ILE A 302 -0.18 -18.55 -55.16
CA ILE A 302 0.49 -19.76 -54.68
C ILE A 302 -0.45 -20.98 -54.83
N THR A 303 -1.75 -20.75 -54.86
CA THR A 303 -2.80 -21.78 -55.00
C THR A 303 -3.21 -22.06 -56.46
N GLN A 304 -2.64 -21.37 -57.44
CA GLN A 304 -2.75 -21.64 -58.88
C GLN A 304 -1.54 -22.37 -59.41
#